data_fb9aec059d3fb3fa5fea5f282868e985
#
_entry.id   fb9aec059d3fb3fa5fea5f282868e985
#
_cell.length_a   1.000
_cell.length_b   1.000
_cell.length_c   1.000
_cell.angle_alpha   90.00
_cell.angle_beta   90.00
_cell.angle_gamma   90.00
#
_symmetry.space_group_name_H-M   'P 1'
#
loop_
_entity.id
_entity.type
_entity.pdbx_description
1 polymer ?
#
loop_
_entity_poly.entity_id
_entity_poly.type
_entity_poly.pdbx_seq_one_letter_code
_entity_poly.pdbx_strand_id
1 'polypeptide(L)'
;MRKLLLTVVASLALIACQESLDEKAAKEAKLYTQKNCPAQIAENLTMDSLTFEQATHTLRYYYTISGTGDSVGLLNPESARSALLAELKNTTSMMAYKKAGYSFGYTYHSRRHPGTVLFETVFKAKDYGGK
;
A
#
# COMPACT_ATOMS: atom_id res chain seq x y z
N MET A 1 -0.35 40.22 28.99
CA MET A 1 -1.59 39.55 28.54
C MET A 1 -1.73 39.49 27.03
N ARG A 2 -1.54 40.60 26.32
CA ARG A 2 -1.63 40.59 24.84
C ARG A 2 -0.62 39.68 24.17
N LYS A 3 0.60 39.54 24.70
CA LYS A 3 1.65 38.68 24.16
C LYS A 3 1.33 37.18 24.32
N LEU A 4 0.64 36.81 25.39
CA LEU A 4 0.22 35.44 25.65
C LEU A 4 -0.86 35.00 24.68
N LEU A 5 -1.83 35.87 24.35
CA LEU A 5 -2.89 35.58 23.40
C LEU A 5 -2.35 35.35 21.98
N LEU A 6 -1.37 36.15 21.56
CA LEU A 6 -0.71 36.01 20.27
C LEU A 6 0.05 34.69 20.14
N THR A 7 0.69 34.27 21.21
CA THR A 7 1.42 33.00 21.23
C THR A 7 0.49 31.79 21.09
N VAL A 8 -0.67 31.85 21.75
CA VAL A 8 -1.67 30.78 21.68
C VAL A 8 -2.25 30.65 20.27
N VAL A 9 -2.54 31.78 19.61
CA VAL A 9 -3.06 31.78 18.24
C VAL A 9 -2.04 31.18 17.26
N ALA A 10 -0.77 31.52 17.41
CA ALA A 10 0.29 30.98 16.56
C ALA A 10 0.42 29.47 16.72
N SER A 11 0.29 28.95 17.95
CA SER A 11 0.36 27.50 18.21
C SER A 11 -0.81 26.76 17.57
N LEU A 12 -2.01 27.32 17.61
CA LEU A 12 -3.19 26.73 16.99
C LEU A 12 -3.05 26.68 15.46
N ALA A 13 -2.48 27.73 14.86
CA ALA A 13 -2.24 27.79 13.42
C ALA A 13 -1.27 26.67 12.95
N LEU A 14 -0.25 26.37 13.73
CA LEU A 14 0.72 25.30 13.42
C LEU A 14 0.07 23.91 13.44
N ILE A 15 -0.81 23.66 14.40
CA ILE A 15 -1.53 22.38 14.50
C ILE A 15 -2.46 22.19 13.31
N ALA A 16 -3.13 23.24 12.85
CA ALA A 16 -4.06 23.19 11.74
C ALA A 16 -3.41 22.87 10.38
N CYS A 17 -2.07 23.03 10.28
CA CYS A 17 -1.35 22.77 9.03
C CYS A 17 -0.77 21.36 8.92
N GLN A 18 -0.95 20.51 9.94
CA GLN A 18 -0.41 19.14 9.91
C GLN A 18 -1.37 18.18 9.22
N GLU A 19 -0.82 17.47 8.23
CA GLU A 19 -1.52 16.43 7.50
C GLU A 19 -1.52 15.13 8.31
N SER A 20 -2.65 14.42 8.38
CA SER A 20 -2.73 13.11 9.04
C SER A 20 -1.99 12.06 8.21
N LEU A 21 -1.60 10.96 8.85
CA LEU A 21 -0.96 9.86 8.14
C LEU A 21 -1.91 9.23 7.11
N ASP A 22 -3.20 9.16 7.44
CA ASP A 22 -4.22 8.65 6.50
C ASP A 22 -4.33 9.54 5.26
N GLU A 23 -4.37 10.85 5.44
CA GLU A 23 -4.41 11.79 4.32
C GLU A 23 -3.17 11.66 3.45
N LYS A 24 -2.02 11.49 4.08
CA LYS A 24 -0.75 11.28 3.39
C LYS A 24 -0.77 9.98 2.60
N ALA A 25 -1.26 8.89 3.20
CA ALA A 25 -1.36 7.60 2.54
C ALA A 25 -2.26 7.67 1.30
N ALA A 26 -3.43 8.29 1.43
CA ALA A 26 -4.37 8.44 0.31
C ALA A 26 -3.75 9.26 -0.81
N LYS A 27 -3.10 10.37 -0.49
CA LYS A 27 -2.45 11.25 -1.44
C LYS A 27 -1.29 10.57 -2.16
N GLU A 28 -0.42 9.90 -1.41
CA GLU A 28 0.73 9.21 -1.98
C GLU A 28 0.32 8.06 -2.88
N ALA A 29 -0.70 7.29 -2.49
CA ALA A 29 -1.21 6.20 -3.31
C ALA A 29 -1.75 6.71 -4.64
N LYS A 30 -2.54 7.78 -4.59
CA LYS A 30 -3.10 8.40 -5.79
C LYS A 30 -2.00 8.95 -6.71
N LEU A 31 -1.04 9.68 -6.16
CA LEU A 31 0.06 10.25 -6.93
C LEU A 31 0.95 9.16 -7.53
N TYR A 32 1.25 8.12 -6.77
CA TYR A 32 2.04 7.01 -7.26
C TYR A 32 1.36 6.34 -8.45
N THR A 33 0.07 6.07 -8.34
CA THR A 33 -0.71 5.46 -9.42
C THR A 33 -0.72 6.34 -10.66
N GLN A 34 -0.96 7.63 -10.49
CA GLN A 34 -1.00 8.58 -11.63
C GLN A 34 0.34 8.71 -12.33
N LYS A 35 1.44 8.69 -11.59
CA LYS A 35 2.79 8.93 -12.15
C LYS A 35 3.46 7.66 -12.66
N ASN A 36 3.21 6.52 -12.03
CA ASN A 36 4.00 5.32 -12.26
C ASN A 36 3.22 4.15 -12.83
N CYS A 37 1.91 4.13 -12.71
CA CYS A 37 1.09 2.99 -13.15
C CYS A 37 0.32 3.29 -14.44
N PRO A 38 0.06 2.27 -15.26
CA PRO A 38 0.58 0.91 -15.12
C PRO A 38 2.07 0.82 -15.41
N ALA A 39 2.76 -0.08 -14.69
CA ALA A 39 4.19 -0.26 -14.85
C ALA A 39 4.53 -1.74 -14.98
N GLN A 40 5.24 -2.10 -16.02
CA GLN A 40 5.74 -3.47 -16.17
C GLN A 40 6.96 -3.63 -15.25
N ILE A 41 6.80 -4.37 -14.15
CA ILE A 41 7.85 -4.53 -13.14
C ILE A 41 8.69 -5.79 -13.34
N ALA A 42 8.17 -6.73 -14.14
CA ALA A 42 8.89 -7.93 -14.55
C ALA A 42 8.25 -8.43 -15.83
N GLU A 43 8.89 -9.40 -16.46
CA GLU A 43 8.27 -10.06 -17.61
C GLU A 43 6.96 -10.71 -17.14
N ASN A 44 5.87 -10.45 -17.82
CA ASN A 44 4.54 -10.97 -17.52
C ASN A 44 3.95 -10.49 -16.19
N LEU A 45 4.46 -9.41 -15.61
CA LEU A 45 3.92 -8.84 -14.37
C LEU A 45 3.83 -7.32 -14.47
N THR A 46 2.61 -6.80 -14.39
CA THR A 46 2.33 -5.37 -14.44
C THR A 46 1.74 -4.92 -13.11
N MET A 47 2.23 -3.81 -12.59
CA MET A 47 1.61 -3.15 -11.45
C MET A 47 0.58 -2.16 -11.96
N ASP A 48 -0.68 -2.37 -11.62
CA ASP A 48 -1.79 -1.59 -12.14
C ASP A 48 -2.08 -0.33 -11.32
N SER A 49 -2.03 -0.45 -10.00
CA SER A 49 -2.35 0.67 -9.12
C SER A 49 -1.94 0.40 -7.67
N LEU A 50 -1.87 1.48 -6.92
CA LEU A 50 -1.76 1.47 -5.47
C LEU A 50 -2.92 2.29 -4.93
N THR A 51 -3.68 1.73 -3.99
CA THR A 51 -4.82 2.41 -3.37
C THR A 51 -4.69 2.40 -1.86
N PHE A 52 -5.43 3.29 -1.20
CA PHE A 52 -5.52 3.32 0.25
C PHE A 52 -6.97 3.19 0.69
N GLU A 53 -7.25 2.17 1.49
CA GLU A 53 -8.56 1.96 2.10
C GLU A 53 -8.54 2.52 3.51
N GLN A 54 -9.18 3.65 3.73
CA GLN A 54 -9.15 4.34 5.02
C GLN A 54 -9.81 3.53 6.14
N ALA A 55 -10.93 2.88 5.84
CA ALA A 55 -11.71 2.13 6.84
C ALA A 55 -10.88 1.04 7.54
N THR A 56 -9.95 0.42 6.83
CA THR A 56 -9.11 -0.67 7.33
C THR A 56 -7.64 -0.28 7.46
N HIS A 57 -7.29 0.95 7.12
CA HIS A 57 -5.89 1.43 7.07
C HIS A 57 -5.02 0.50 6.22
N THR A 58 -5.51 0.16 5.02
CA THR A 58 -4.84 -0.79 4.13
C THR A 58 -4.31 -0.09 2.88
N LEU A 59 -3.01 -0.20 2.63
CA LEU A 59 -2.40 0.13 1.36
C LEU A 59 -2.44 -1.12 0.50
N ARG A 60 -3.10 -1.05 -0.66
CA ARG A 60 -3.33 -2.23 -1.51
C ARG A 60 -2.69 -2.06 -2.87
N TYR A 61 -1.89 -3.04 -3.23
CA TYR A 61 -1.19 -3.12 -4.51
C TYR A 61 -1.97 -4.05 -5.44
N TYR A 62 -2.22 -3.59 -6.66
CA TYR A 62 -2.92 -4.37 -7.69
C TYR A 62 -1.97 -4.70 -8.83
N TYR A 63 -1.95 -5.97 -9.21
CA TYR A 63 -1.09 -6.47 -10.28
C TYR A 63 -1.88 -7.29 -11.28
N THR A 64 -1.36 -7.37 -12.50
CA THR A 64 -1.86 -8.26 -13.55
C THR A 64 -0.75 -9.21 -13.97
N ILE A 65 -1.06 -10.51 -13.99
CA ILE A 65 -0.17 -11.55 -14.47
C ILE A 65 -0.58 -11.91 -15.89
N SER A 66 0.41 -12.01 -16.79
CA SER A 66 0.20 -12.42 -18.18
C SER A 66 1.10 -13.61 -18.51
N GLY A 67 0.95 -14.15 -19.72
CA GLY A 67 1.80 -15.26 -20.19
C GLY A 67 1.49 -16.59 -19.54
N THR A 68 2.51 -17.42 -19.38
CA THR A 68 2.37 -18.79 -18.88
C THR A 68 1.94 -18.87 -17.42
N GLY A 69 2.26 -17.85 -16.61
CA GLY A 69 1.84 -17.77 -15.21
C GLY A 69 0.40 -17.35 -15.02
N ASP A 70 -0.28 -16.92 -16.09
CA ASP A 70 -1.66 -16.47 -16.05
C ASP A 70 -2.61 -17.65 -16.14
N SER A 71 -2.69 -18.42 -15.06
CA SER A 71 -3.52 -19.59 -15.00
C SER A 71 -3.85 -19.93 -13.55
N VAL A 72 -5.12 -20.20 -13.30
CA VAL A 72 -5.59 -20.59 -11.97
C VAL A 72 -4.88 -21.87 -11.53
N GLY A 73 -4.35 -21.86 -10.32
CA GLY A 73 -3.70 -23.02 -9.72
C GLY A 73 -2.21 -23.17 -9.99
N LEU A 74 -1.62 -22.36 -10.87
CA LEU A 74 -0.17 -22.43 -11.12
C LEU A 74 0.64 -21.73 -10.02
N LEU A 75 0.07 -20.72 -9.39
CA LEU A 75 0.75 -19.97 -8.36
C LEU A 75 0.56 -20.66 -7.01
N ASN A 76 1.65 -20.97 -6.32
CA ASN A 76 1.61 -21.55 -4.98
C ASN A 76 1.34 -20.44 -3.96
N PRO A 77 0.17 -20.45 -3.28
CA PRO A 77 -0.18 -19.35 -2.36
C PRO A 77 0.77 -19.18 -1.20
N GLU A 78 1.26 -20.28 -0.63
CA GLU A 78 2.17 -20.19 0.53
C GLU A 78 3.52 -19.60 0.13
N SER A 79 4.08 -20.01 -0.98
CA SER A 79 5.35 -19.50 -1.48
C SER A 79 5.23 -18.02 -1.84
N ALA A 80 4.14 -17.65 -2.51
CA ALA A 80 3.88 -16.26 -2.89
C ALA A 80 3.73 -15.37 -1.66
N ARG A 81 2.96 -15.83 -0.67
CA ARG A 81 2.77 -15.09 0.58
C ARG A 81 4.09 -14.90 1.32
N SER A 82 4.88 -15.95 1.43
CA SER A 82 6.18 -15.90 2.11
C SER A 82 7.15 -14.92 1.44
N ALA A 83 7.19 -14.94 0.11
CA ALA A 83 8.06 -14.03 -0.65
C ALA A 83 7.64 -12.56 -0.46
N LEU A 84 6.35 -12.29 -0.54
CA LEU A 84 5.82 -10.94 -0.34
C LEU A 84 6.06 -10.43 1.08
N LEU A 85 5.89 -11.30 2.07
CA LEU A 85 6.14 -10.94 3.47
C LEU A 85 7.62 -10.59 3.69
N ALA A 86 8.53 -11.37 3.14
CA ALA A 86 9.96 -11.11 3.23
C ALA A 86 10.30 -9.75 2.60
N GLU A 87 9.74 -9.46 1.43
CA GLU A 87 9.94 -8.19 0.77
C GLU A 87 9.39 -7.02 1.59
N LEU A 88 8.19 -7.17 2.14
CA LEU A 88 7.57 -6.15 2.99
C LEU A 88 8.40 -5.86 4.24
N LYS A 89 8.93 -6.90 4.87
CA LYS A 89 9.79 -6.74 6.05
C LYS A 89 11.08 -5.98 5.73
N ASN A 90 11.61 -6.17 4.53
CA ASN A 90 12.89 -5.58 4.12
C ASN A 90 12.75 -4.18 3.51
N THR A 91 11.57 -3.79 3.04
CA THR A 91 11.40 -2.48 2.44
C THR A 91 11.41 -1.36 3.48
N THR A 92 12.09 -0.26 3.15
CA THR A 92 12.16 0.92 4.03
C THR A 92 11.22 2.03 3.58
N SER A 93 10.73 1.98 2.34
CA SER A 93 9.89 3.04 1.78
C SER A 93 8.54 3.18 2.47
N MET A 94 8.05 2.12 3.11
CA MET A 94 6.77 2.12 3.82
C MET A 94 6.93 2.14 5.34
N MET A 95 8.10 2.54 5.84
CA MET A 95 8.43 2.47 7.26
C MET A 95 7.45 3.22 8.15
N ALA A 96 7.03 4.41 7.75
CA ALA A 96 6.09 5.22 8.53
C ALA A 96 4.75 4.50 8.71
N TYR A 97 4.27 3.85 7.66
CA TYR A 97 3.01 3.10 7.69
C TYR A 97 3.15 1.82 8.49
N LYS A 98 4.27 1.13 8.35
CA LYS A 98 4.54 -0.08 9.14
C LYS A 98 4.60 0.23 10.64
N LYS A 99 5.27 1.32 11.03
CA LYS A 99 5.32 1.77 12.43
C LYS A 99 3.95 2.11 12.98
N ALA A 100 3.08 2.64 12.14
CA ALA A 100 1.71 2.98 12.54
C ALA A 100 0.77 1.77 12.54
N GLY A 101 1.23 0.59 12.12
CA GLY A 101 0.45 -0.63 12.15
C GLY A 101 -0.53 -0.79 10.99
N TYR A 102 -0.28 -0.14 9.86
CA TYR A 102 -1.12 -0.25 8.68
C TYR A 102 -1.07 -1.66 8.10
N SER A 103 -2.12 -2.03 7.39
CA SER A 103 -2.17 -3.29 6.64
C SER A 103 -1.70 -3.07 5.20
N PHE A 104 -1.17 -4.14 4.59
CA PHE A 104 -0.69 -4.11 3.21
C PHE A 104 -1.32 -5.27 2.45
N GLY A 105 -2.06 -4.94 1.40
CA GLY A 105 -2.75 -5.92 0.57
C GLY A 105 -2.11 -6.06 -0.80
N TYR A 106 -2.17 -7.27 -1.35
CA TYR A 106 -1.62 -7.59 -2.66
C TYR A 106 -2.65 -8.42 -3.40
N THR A 107 -3.07 -7.96 -4.57
CA THR A 107 -4.07 -8.63 -5.39
C THR A 107 -3.51 -8.81 -6.80
N TYR A 108 -3.49 -10.04 -7.28
CA TYR A 108 -2.99 -10.40 -8.61
C TYR A 108 -4.14 -10.91 -9.47
N HIS A 109 -4.40 -10.20 -10.57
CA HIS A 109 -5.46 -10.54 -11.53
C HIS A 109 -4.90 -11.25 -12.75
N SER A 110 -5.76 -12.01 -13.41
CA SER A 110 -5.47 -12.61 -14.72
C SER A 110 -5.63 -11.57 -15.82
N ARG A 111 -4.69 -11.52 -16.75
CA ARG A 111 -4.83 -10.70 -17.95
C ARG A 111 -5.83 -11.32 -18.92
N ARG A 112 -5.78 -12.64 -19.03
CA ARG A 112 -6.65 -13.41 -19.94
C ARG A 112 -8.12 -13.32 -19.52
N HIS A 113 -8.36 -13.34 -18.22
CA HIS A 113 -9.70 -13.27 -17.63
C HIS A 113 -9.74 -12.15 -16.57
N PRO A 114 -9.93 -10.88 -17.00
CA PRO A 114 -9.74 -9.70 -16.13
C PRO A 114 -10.51 -9.67 -14.82
N GLY A 115 -11.59 -10.39 -14.69
CA GLY A 115 -12.33 -10.46 -13.41
C GLY A 115 -11.81 -11.52 -12.46
N THR A 116 -10.82 -12.31 -12.85
CA THR A 116 -10.33 -13.43 -12.04
C THR A 116 -9.14 -13.03 -11.19
N VAL A 117 -9.25 -13.25 -9.87
CA VAL A 117 -8.14 -13.07 -8.93
C VAL A 117 -7.35 -14.38 -8.86
N LEU A 118 -6.09 -14.32 -9.24
CA LEU A 118 -5.20 -15.50 -9.20
C LEU A 118 -4.61 -15.70 -7.80
N PHE A 119 -4.36 -14.61 -7.10
CA PHE A 119 -3.81 -14.65 -5.75
C PHE A 119 -4.12 -13.35 -5.03
N GLU A 120 -4.41 -13.44 -3.74
CA GLU A 120 -4.65 -12.27 -2.90
C GLU A 120 -4.19 -12.56 -1.47
N THR A 121 -3.55 -11.59 -0.84
CA THR A 121 -3.14 -11.70 0.55
C THR A 121 -3.10 -10.32 1.20
N VAL A 122 -3.31 -10.28 2.51
CA VAL A 122 -3.20 -9.06 3.31
C VAL A 122 -2.31 -9.36 4.51
N PHE A 123 -1.36 -8.47 4.74
CA PHE A 123 -0.49 -8.53 5.92
C PHE A 123 -0.90 -7.46 6.91
N LYS A 124 -1.12 -7.88 8.15
CA LYS A 124 -1.41 -6.98 9.27
C LYS A 124 -0.12 -6.75 10.07
N ALA A 125 -0.16 -5.79 10.99
CA ALA A 125 0.99 -5.46 11.82
C ALA A 125 1.64 -6.68 12.47
N LYS A 126 0.84 -7.62 12.97
CA LYS A 126 1.34 -8.86 13.59
C LYS A 126 2.16 -9.73 12.64
N ASP A 127 1.88 -9.66 11.34
CA ASP A 127 2.55 -10.49 10.35
C ASP A 127 3.97 -10.00 10.04
N TYR A 128 4.16 -8.69 9.98
CA TYR A 128 5.48 -8.13 9.63
C TYR A 128 6.26 -7.62 10.85
N GLY A 129 5.78 -7.87 12.06
CA GLY A 129 6.45 -7.48 13.28
C GLY A 129 6.14 -6.07 13.77
N GLY A 130 5.08 -5.46 13.29
CA GLY A 130 4.58 -4.17 13.75
C GLY A 130 3.85 -4.29 15.08
N LYS A 131 3.53 -3.13 15.69
CA LYS A 131 2.81 -3.07 16.96
C LYS A 131 1.30 -3.19 16.79
#